data_049aa15de5f2ad5216247a4eee86590a
#
_entry.id   049aa15de5f2ad5216247a4eee86590a
#
_cell.length_a   1.000
_cell.length_b   1.000
_cell.length_c   1.000
_cell.angle_alpha   90.00
_cell.angle_beta   90.00
_cell.angle_gamma   90.00
#
_symmetry.space_group_name_H-M   'P 1'
#
loop_
_entity.id
_entity.type
_entity.pdbx_description
1 polymer ?
#
loop_
_entity_poly.entity_id
_entity_poly.type
_entity_poly.pdbx_seq_one_letter_code
_entity_poly.pdbx_strand_id
1 'polypeptide(L)'
;PVYKKERLPSPIRVKEAMVKEAVKRVVRQFVPVKSSVLRPIKTDGELTDKAGQMIDAGNCRGAYEVLKTAANDPKCEDPALLYNAGVALECMAWNVANDQKTQVRYLSKAGELYKRAAVLKPEDREMQKAMKDVFYELDTFFASFKRQKSTGKSLDEYKAPKGY
;
A
#
# COMPACT_ATOMS: atom_id res chain seq x y z
N PRO A 1 29.12 19.31 31.69
CA PRO A 1 27.97 18.81 30.99
C PRO A 1 26.96 18.30 32.01
N VAL A 2 25.86 19.05 32.17
CA VAL A 2 24.77 18.68 33.09
C VAL A 2 23.90 17.66 32.36
N TYR A 3 24.05 16.39 32.72
CA TYR A 3 23.11 15.34 32.26
C TYR A 3 21.74 15.59 32.88
N LYS A 4 20.76 16.03 32.08
CA LYS A 4 19.35 16.00 32.48
C LYS A 4 18.98 14.54 32.74
N LYS A 5 18.75 14.14 33.98
CA LYS A 5 18.12 12.87 34.33
C LYS A 5 16.70 12.91 33.77
N GLU A 6 16.46 12.30 32.59
CA GLU A 6 15.12 12.03 32.13
C GLU A 6 14.44 11.08 33.13
N ARG A 7 13.35 11.54 33.72
CA ARG A 7 12.56 10.70 34.65
C ARG A 7 11.98 9.56 33.85
N LEU A 8 12.37 8.35 34.19
CA LEU A 8 11.77 7.13 33.64
C LEU A 8 10.25 7.19 33.85
N PRO A 9 9.44 6.80 32.86
CA PRO A 9 7.98 6.77 33.00
C PRO A 9 7.60 5.81 34.12
N SER A 10 6.52 6.13 34.85
CA SER A 10 6.05 5.24 35.93
C SER A 10 5.71 3.84 35.40
N PRO A 11 5.88 2.78 36.22
CA PRO A 11 5.56 1.41 35.81
C PRO A 11 4.12 1.25 35.28
N ILE A 12 3.17 2.04 35.79
CA ILE A 12 1.79 2.07 35.37
C ILE A 12 1.68 2.57 33.92
N ARG A 13 2.35 3.70 33.60
CA ARG A 13 2.37 4.25 32.24
C ARG A 13 3.02 3.31 31.22
N VAL A 14 4.07 2.60 31.64
CA VAL A 14 4.71 1.57 30.80
C VAL A 14 3.74 0.42 30.52
N LYS A 15 3.05 -0.11 31.53
CA LYS A 15 2.02 -1.15 31.37
C LYS A 15 0.89 -0.70 30.44
N GLU A 16 0.34 0.49 30.64
CA GLU A 16 -0.70 1.06 29.79
C GLU A 16 -0.24 1.18 28.32
N ALA A 17 0.97 1.66 28.08
CA ALA A 17 1.54 1.76 26.75
C ALA A 17 1.71 0.39 26.09
N MET A 18 2.20 -0.61 26.84
CA MET A 18 2.35 -1.99 26.36
C MET A 18 0.99 -2.63 26.01
N VAL A 19 -0.01 -2.47 26.88
CA VAL A 19 -1.38 -3.00 26.64
C VAL A 19 -1.98 -2.31 25.42
N LYS A 20 -1.87 -0.99 25.31
CA LYS A 20 -2.37 -0.21 24.16
C LYS A 20 -1.72 -0.66 22.85
N GLU A 21 -0.43 -0.92 22.85
CA GLU A 21 0.28 -1.39 21.67
C GLU A 21 -0.07 -2.85 21.31
N ALA A 22 -0.22 -3.72 22.32
CA ALA A 22 -0.68 -5.09 22.11
C ALA A 22 -2.10 -5.13 21.52
N VAL A 23 -3.03 -4.33 22.06
CA VAL A 23 -4.40 -4.20 21.54
C VAL A 23 -4.38 -3.68 20.10
N LYS A 24 -3.58 -2.65 19.79
CA LYS A 24 -3.43 -2.17 18.40
C LYS A 24 -2.95 -3.26 17.44
N ARG A 25 -1.98 -4.08 17.86
CA ARG A 25 -1.47 -5.19 17.04
C ARG A 25 -2.55 -6.23 16.78
N VAL A 26 -3.32 -6.60 17.83
CA VAL A 26 -4.43 -7.55 17.72
C VAL A 26 -5.52 -6.97 16.81
N VAL A 27 -5.94 -5.73 17.04
CA VAL A 27 -6.99 -5.07 16.24
C VAL A 27 -6.60 -4.99 14.77
N ARG A 28 -5.34 -4.61 14.45
CA ARG A 28 -4.84 -4.57 13.07
C ARG A 28 -4.86 -5.93 12.36
N GLN A 29 -4.86 -7.04 13.11
CA GLN A 29 -4.97 -8.38 12.52
C GLN A 29 -6.41 -8.77 12.15
N PHE A 30 -7.41 -8.15 12.78
CA PHE A 30 -8.82 -8.51 12.63
C PHE A 30 -9.66 -7.43 11.97
N VAL A 31 -9.23 -6.19 12.01
CA VAL A 31 -9.92 -5.06 11.39
C VAL A 31 -9.06 -4.54 10.24
N PRO A 32 -9.55 -4.61 8.99
CA PRO A 32 -8.86 -3.96 7.88
C PRO A 32 -8.86 -2.45 8.13
N VAL A 33 -7.75 -1.93 8.64
CA VAL A 33 -7.56 -0.49 8.78
C VAL A 33 -7.31 0.05 7.37
N LYS A 34 -8.23 0.86 6.85
CA LYS A 34 -7.95 1.71 5.68
C LYS A 34 -6.83 2.67 6.08
N SER A 35 -5.59 2.31 5.80
CA SER A 35 -4.50 3.27 5.86
C SER A 35 -4.48 4.01 4.53
N SER A 36 -4.78 5.29 4.53
CA SER A 36 -4.50 6.12 3.36
C SER A 36 -2.99 6.26 3.24
N VAL A 37 -2.40 5.63 2.25
CA VAL A 37 -1.00 5.80 1.92
C VAL A 37 -0.91 6.98 0.96
N LEU A 38 -0.32 8.09 1.43
CA LEU A 38 0.01 9.21 0.56
C LEU A 38 1.24 8.84 -0.27
N ARG A 39 1.07 8.83 -1.60
CA ARG A 39 2.15 8.66 -2.56
C ARG A 39 2.37 9.98 -3.28
N PRO A 40 3.54 10.61 -3.15
CA PRO A 40 3.85 11.80 -3.95
C PRO A 40 3.90 11.42 -5.42
N ILE A 41 3.26 12.23 -6.27
CA ILE A 41 3.27 12.03 -7.72
C ILE A 41 4.58 12.58 -8.29
N LYS A 42 5.15 11.88 -9.26
CA LYS A 42 6.34 12.36 -9.99
C LYS A 42 5.90 13.11 -11.26
N THR A 43 6.45 14.30 -11.46
CA THR A 43 6.07 15.23 -12.54
C THR A 43 7.27 15.47 -13.46
N ASP A 44 7.70 14.41 -14.15
CA ASP A 44 8.91 14.44 -14.97
C ASP A 44 8.60 14.43 -16.49
N GLY A 45 7.33 14.72 -16.89
CA GLY A 45 6.94 14.77 -18.30
C GLY A 45 5.42 14.82 -18.51
N GLU A 46 5.00 15.10 -19.75
CA GLU A 46 3.59 15.33 -20.09
C GLU A 46 2.66 14.18 -19.68
N LEU A 47 3.08 12.93 -19.90
CA LEU A 47 2.28 11.75 -19.53
C LEU A 47 2.17 11.58 -18.01
N THR A 48 3.27 11.81 -17.30
CA THR A 48 3.32 11.72 -15.83
C THR A 48 2.52 12.83 -15.18
N ASP A 49 2.56 14.05 -15.72
CA ASP A 49 1.79 15.21 -15.26
C ASP A 49 0.28 14.98 -15.45
N LYS A 50 -0.11 14.53 -16.64
CA LYS A 50 -1.51 14.21 -16.95
C LYS A 50 -2.04 13.09 -16.05
N ALA A 51 -1.27 12.03 -15.87
CA ALA A 51 -1.65 10.94 -14.99
C ALA A 51 -1.72 11.40 -13.53
N GLY A 52 -0.80 12.25 -13.09
CA GLY A 52 -0.80 12.86 -11.76
C GLY A 52 -2.08 13.62 -11.46
N GLN A 53 -2.47 14.53 -12.35
CA GLN A 53 -3.72 15.27 -12.23
C GLN A 53 -4.95 14.34 -12.14
N MET A 54 -4.95 13.24 -12.90
CA MET A 54 -6.02 12.25 -12.83
C MET A 54 -6.05 11.50 -11.51
N ILE A 55 -4.88 11.15 -10.95
CA ILE A 55 -4.79 10.49 -9.63
C ILE A 55 -5.30 11.42 -8.54
N ASP A 56 -4.88 12.68 -8.54
CA ASP A 56 -5.31 13.69 -7.57
C ASP A 56 -6.83 13.95 -7.64
N ALA A 57 -7.41 13.85 -8.84
CA ALA A 57 -8.86 13.90 -9.05
C ALA A 57 -9.58 12.59 -8.70
N GLY A 58 -8.87 11.54 -8.22
CA GLY A 58 -9.46 10.24 -7.91
C GLY A 58 -9.72 9.34 -9.13
N ASN A 59 -9.37 9.78 -10.35
CA ASN A 59 -9.52 9.00 -11.57
C ASN A 59 -8.34 8.04 -11.82
N CYS A 60 -8.15 7.11 -10.89
CA CYS A 60 -7.03 6.17 -10.91
C CYS A 60 -7.03 5.27 -12.16
N ARG A 61 -8.22 4.88 -12.63
CA ARG A 61 -8.35 4.06 -13.85
C ARG A 61 -7.90 4.86 -15.08
N GLY A 62 -8.37 6.10 -15.23
CA GLY A 62 -7.95 6.98 -16.33
C GLY A 62 -6.45 7.22 -16.32
N ALA A 63 -5.87 7.47 -15.15
CA ALA A 63 -4.43 7.64 -14.98
C ALA A 63 -3.65 6.40 -15.44
N TYR A 64 -4.08 5.20 -15.03
CA TYR A 64 -3.44 3.97 -15.48
C TYR A 64 -3.56 3.75 -16.99
N GLU A 65 -4.73 4.02 -17.59
CA GLU A 65 -4.94 3.90 -19.04
C GLU A 65 -3.98 4.79 -19.86
N VAL A 66 -3.68 5.98 -19.36
CA VAL A 66 -2.71 6.90 -20.01
C VAL A 66 -1.28 6.33 -19.96
N LEU A 67 -0.90 5.70 -18.84
CA LEU A 67 0.47 5.22 -18.61
C LEU A 67 0.71 3.78 -19.08
N LYS A 68 -0.34 2.96 -19.20
CA LYS A 68 -0.23 1.49 -19.30
C LYS A 68 0.57 1.01 -20.50
N THR A 69 0.49 1.69 -21.64
CA THR A 69 1.20 1.27 -22.86
C THR A 69 2.70 1.38 -22.65
N ALA A 70 3.17 2.53 -22.15
CA ALA A 70 4.58 2.72 -21.86
C ALA A 70 5.04 1.91 -20.64
N ALA A 71 4.23 1.84 -19.58
CA ALA A 71 4.58 1.09 -18.37
C ALA A 71 4.69 -0.43 -18.60
N ASN A 72 3.92 -0.97 -19.55
CA ASN A 72 3.97 -2.39 -19.91
C ASN A 72 5.11 -2.71 -20.90
N ASP A 73 5.75 -1.72 -21.50
CA ASP A 73 6.92 -1.94 -22.33
C ASP A 73 8.08 -2.43 -21.43
N PRO A 74 8.66 -3.62 -21.68
CA PRO A 74 9.81 -4.12 -20.93
C PRO A 74 11.03 -3.19 -21.03
N LYS A 75 11.11 -2.40 -22.10
CA LYS A 75 12.20 -1.47 -22.38
C LYS A 75 11.97 -0.08 -21.81
N CYS A 76 10.86 0.14 -21.09
CA CYS A 76 10.61 1.45 -20.46
C CYS A 76 11.67 1.72 -19.38
N GLU A 77 12.44 2.78 -19.60
CA GLU A 77 13.52 3.25 -18.71
C GLU A 77 13.13 4.54 -17.95
N ASP A 78 11.86 4.93 -17.98
CA ASP A 78 11.35 6.09 -17.25
C ASP A 78 10.87 5.66 -15.85
N PRO A 79 11.65 5.94 -14.78
CA PRO A 79 11.29 5.54 -13.43
C PRO A 79 10.07 6.30 -12.88
N ALA A 80 9.86 7.56 -13.29
CA ALA A 80 8.73 8.37 -12.84
C ALA A 80 7.41 7.84 -13.43
N LEU A 81 7.42 7.48 -14.71
CA LEU A 81 6.28 6.87 -15.39
C LEU A 81 5.91 5.53 -14.76
N LEU A 82 6.89 4.65 -14.55
CA LEU A 82 6.68 3.35 -13.90
C LEU A 82 6.13 3.51 -12.48
N TYR A 83 6.68 4.46 -11.72
CA TYR A 83 6.22 4.76 -10.37
C TYR A 83 4.77 5.25 -10.37
N ASN A 84 4.41 6.25 -11.18
CA ASN A 84 3.05 6.78 -11.25
C ASN A 84 2.04 5.74 -11.74
N ALA A 85 2.43 4.85 -12.65
CA ALA A 85 1.59 3.71 -13.05
C ALA A 85 1.35 2.74 -11.89
N GLY A 86 2.35 2.53 -11.04
CA GLY A 86 2.22 1.80 -9.79
C GLY A 86 1.25 2.47 -8.82
N VAL A 87 1.35 3.79 -8.64
CA VAL A 87 0.42 4.58 -7.79
C VAL A 87 -1.01 4.46 -8.30
N ALA A 88 -1.23 4.57 -9.61
CA ALA A 88 -2.56 4.42 -10.21
C ALA A 88 -3.16 3.03 -9.96
N LEU A 89 -2.37 1.97 -10.06
CA LEU A 89 -2.81 0.60 -9.75
C LEU A 89 -3.08 0.39 -8.25
N GLU A 90 -2.23 0.91 -7.37
CA GLU A 90 -2.44 0.88 -5.93
C GLU A 90 -3.74 1.61 -5.56
N CYS A 91 -3.98 2.78 -6.15
CA CYS A 91 -5.23 3.52 -6.02
C CYS A 91 -6.44 2.70 -6.51
N MET A 92 -6.33 2.00 -7.64
CA MET A 92 -7.39 1.12 -8.14
C MET A 92 -7.64 -0.06 -7.20
N ALA A 93 -6.61 -0.61 -6.57
CA ALA A 93 -6.75 -1.70 -5.61
C ALA A 93 -7.62 -1.31 -4.42
N TRP A 94 -7.52 -0.07 -3.95
CA TRP A 94 -8.23 0.40 -2.78
C TRP A 94 -9.59 1.05 -3.07
N ASN A 95 -9.75 1.67 -4.23
CA ASN A 95 -10.93 2.48 -4.55
C ASN A 95 -11.85 1.85 -5.60
N VAL A 96 -11.35 0.92 -6.41
CA VAL A 96 -12.09 0.38 -7.58
C VAL A 96 -12.30 -1.13 -7.49
N ALA A 97 -11.40 -1.87 -6.84
CA ALA A 97 -11.54 -3.32 -6.75
C ALA A 97 -12.73 -3.70 -5.87
N ASN A 98 -13.63 -4.53 -6.42
CA ASN A 98 -14.83 -4.99 -5.73
C ASN A 98 -14.61 -6.32 -4.98
N ASP A 99 -13.50 -6.98 -5.23
CA ASP A 99 -13.15 -8.27 -4.63
C ASP A 99 -11.65 -8.34 -4.32
N GLN A 100 -11.33 -9.19 -3.36
CA GLN A 100 -9.97 -9.34 -2.86
C GLN A 100 -9.00 -9.89 -3.91
N LYS A 101 -9.46 -10.74 -4.82
CA LYS A 101 -8.62 -11.30 -5.89
C LYS A 101 -8.18 -10.20 -6.87
N THR A 102 -9.10 -9.33 -7.24
CA THR A 102 -8.83 -8.17 -8.09
C THR A 102 -7.91 -7.18 -7.38
N GLN A 103 -8.13 -6.95 -6.08
CA GLN A 103 -7.26 -6.10 -5.25
C GLN A 103 -5.82 -6.61 -5.24
N VAL A 104 -5.62 -7.89 -4.93
CA VAL A 104 -4.28 -8.52 -4.93
C VAL A 104 -3.64 -8.44 -6.32
N ARG A 105 -4.39 -8.62 -7.40
CA ARG A 105 -3.88 -8.51 -8.76
C ARG A 105 -3.37 -7.10 -9.07
N TYR A 106 -4.09 -6.05 -8.65
CA TYR A 106 -3.65 -4.68 -8.85
C TYR A 106 -2.42 -4.36 -8.00
N LEU A 107 -2.40 -4.76 -6.72
CA LEU A 107 -1.24 -4.57 -5.84
C LEU A 107 -0.01 -5.32 -6.34
N SER A 108 -0.15 -6.55 -6.82
CA SER A 108 0.97 -7.32 -7.39
C SER A 108 1.58 -6.60 -8.59
N LYS A 109 0.73 -6.11 -9.49
CA LYS A 109 1.20 -5.36 -10.66
C LYS A 109 1.82 -4.01 -10.27
N ALA A 110 1.26 -3.32 -9.28
CA ALA A 110 1.86 -2.11 -8.72
C ALA A 110 3.26 -2.38 -8.14
N GLY A 111 3.40 -3.47 -7.38
CA GLY A 111 4.69 -3.90 -6.82
C GLY A 111 5.76 -4.17 -7.89
N GLU A 112 5.39 -4.82 -8.99
CA GLU A 112 6.29 -5.03 -10.12
C GLU A 112 6.77 -3.71 -10.74
N LEU A 113 5.86 -2.75 -10.94
CA LEU A 113 6.19 -1.43 -11.49
C LEU A 113 7.07 -0.62 -10.54
N TYR A 114 6.75 -0.60 -9.25
CA TYR A 114 7.57 0.04 -8.24
C TYR A 114 8.97 -0.58 -8.15
N LYS A 115 9.07 -1.91 -8.26
CA LYS A 115 10.36 -2.61 -8.30
C LYS A 115 11.20 -2.16 -9.50
N ARG A 116 10.59 -2.07 -10.70
CA ARG A 116 11.29 -1.58 -11.89
C ARG A 116 11.74 -0.13 -11.71
N ALA A 117 10.87 0.75 -11.22
CA ALA A 117 11.19 2.15 -10.94
C ALA A 117 12.34 2.28 -9.93
N ALA A 118 12.29 1.52 -8.84
CA ALA A 118 13.31 1.52 -7.79
C ALA A 118 14.67 0.95 -8.25
N VAL A 119 14.69 0.05 -9.24
CA VAL A 119 15.92 -0.43 -9.87
C VAL A 119 16.55 0.62 -10.76
N LEU A 120 15.72 1.36 -11.53
CA LEU A 120 16.20 2.43 -12.42
C LEU A 120 16.69 3.68 -11.65
N LYS A 121 16.11 3.93 -10.46
CA LYS A 121 16.47 5.09 -9.62
C LYS A 121 16.61 4.66 -8.15
N PRO A 122 17.70 3.96 -7.80
CA PRO A 122 17.87 3.36 -6.48
C PRO A 122 18.04 4.37 -5.34
N GLU A 123 18.44 5.61 -5.64
CA GLU A 123 18.57 6.71 -4.68
C GLU A 123 17.22 7.35 -4.30
N ASP A 124 16.15 7.10 -5.07
CA ASP A 124 14.82 7.67 -4.79
C ASP A 124 14.13 6.88 -3.65
N ARG A 125 14.15 7.48 -2.48
CA ARG A 125 13.60 6.88 -1.25
C ARG A 125 12.09 6.61 -1.34
N GLU A 126 11.34 7.42 -2.07
CA GLU A 126 9.90 7.25 -2.22
C GLU A 126 9.58 6.02 -3.07
N MET A 127 10.32 5.80 -4.16
CA MET A 127 10.18 4.60 -4.99
C MET A 127 10.52 3.33 -4.20
N GLN A 128 11.61 3.37 -3.42
CA GLN A 128 12.01 2.27 -2.56
C GLN A 128 10.98 1.97 -1.47
N LYS A 129 10.42 3.02 -0.86
CA LYS A 129 9.39 2.89 0.15
C LYS A 129 8.10 2.31 -0.43
N ALA A 130 7.63 2.84 -1.57
CA ALA A 130 6.43 2.35 -2.22
C ALA A 130 6.52 0.86 -2.55
N MET A 131 7.66 0.43 -3.09
CA MET A 131 7.94 -0.98 -3.35
C MET A 131 7.83 -1.83 -2.07
N LYS A 132 8.50 -1.43 -0.99
CA LYS A 132 8.49 -2.17 0.29
C LYS A 132 7.09 -2.24 0.89
N ASP A 133 6.37 -1.14 0.89
CA ASP A 133 5.03 -1.05 1.47
C ASP A 133 4.06 -2.00 0.75
N VAL A 134 4.04 -2.00 -0.59
CA VAL A 134 3.15 -2.85 -1.37
C VAL A 134 3.48 -4.34 -1.20
N PHE A 135 4.74 -4.71 -1.15
CA PHE A 135 5.11 -6.10 -0.88
C PHE A 135 4.74 -6.53 0.54
N TYR A 136 4.89 -5.66 1.54
CA TYR A 136 4.41 -5.93 2.89
C TYR A 136 2.88 -6.12 2.96
N GLU A 137 2.13 -5.33 2.21
CA GLU A 137 0.67 -5.49 2.09
C GLU A 137 0.30 -6.83 1.44
N LEU A 138 0.96 -7.20 0.35
CA LEU A 138 0.76 -8.49 -0.31
C LEU A 138 1.05 -9.66 0.63
N ASP A 139 2.14 -9.62 1.37
CA ASP A 139 2.49 -10.65 2.36
C ASP A 139 1.41 -10.76 3.44
N THR A 140 0.87 -9.63 3.89
CA THR A 140 -0.23 -9.59 4.86
C THR A 140 -1.50 -10.23 4.30
N PHE A 141 -1.86 -9.96 3.05
CA PHE A 141 -2.96 -10.60 2.36
C PHE A 141 -2.76 -12.13 2.27
N PHE A 142 -1.60 -12.58 1.78
CA PHE A 142 -1.32 -14.01 1.65
C PHE A 142 -1.30 -14.72 3.01
N ALA A 143 -0.79 -14.09 4.06
CA ALA A 143 -0.84 -14.63 5.41
C ALA A 143 -2.28 -14.78 5.94
N SER A 144 -3.18 -13.85 5.60
CA SER A 144 -4.59 -13.93 5.94
C SER A 144 -5.30 -15.08 5.23
N PHE A 145 -5.04 -15.28 3.94
CA PHE A 145 -5.56 -16.43 3.17
C PHE A 145 -5.12 -17.78 3.73
N LYS A 146 -3.84 -17.88 4.12
CA LYS A 146 -3.30 -19.09 4.71
C LYS A 146 -4.02 -19.46 6.01
N ARG A 147 -4.31 -18.46 6.86
CA ARG A 147 -5.05 -18.63 8.10
C ARG A 147 -6.51 -19.04 7.87
N GLN A 148 -7.18 -18.44 6.90
CA GLN A 148 -8.56 -18.81 6.56
C GLN A 148 -8.69 -20.24 6.04
N LYS A 149 -7.77 -20.70 5.19
CA LYS A 149 -7.72 -22.11 4.76
C LYS A 149 -7.50 -23.08 5.91
N SER A 150 -6.70 -22.72 6.91
CA SER A 150 -6.44 -23.59 8.08
C SER A 150 -7.60 -23.66 9.05
N THR A 151 -8.50 -22.67 9.07
CA THR A 151 -9.70 -22.65 9.90
C THR A 151 -10.95 -23.24 9.25
N GLY A 152 -10.85 -23.72 8.00
CA GLY A 152 -11.96 -24.33 7.25
C GLY A 152 -13.10 -23.39 6.89
N LYS A 153 -12.96 -22.08 7.15
CA LYS A 153 -13.95 -21.07 6.78
C LYS A 153 -13.62 -20.49 5.41
N SER A 154 -14.51 -20.71 4.44
CA SER A 154 -14.49 -20.03 3.16
C SER A 154 -14.78 -18.53 3.36
N LEU A 155 -14.14 -17.67 2.56
CA LEU A 155 -14.42 -16.22 2.53
C LEU A 155 -15.89 -15.92 2.15
N ASP A 156 -16.54 -16.81 1.45
CA ASP A 156 -17.93 -16.67 0.99
C ASP A 156 -18.95 -16.80 2.14
N GLU A 157 -18.55 -17.30 3.31
CA GLU A 157 -19.39 -17.42 4.51
C GLU A 157 -19.37 -16.21 5.43
N TYR A 158 -18.49 -15.24 5.19
CA TYR A 158 -18.45 -14.01 6.00
C TYR A 158 -19.51 -13.02 5.53
N LYS A 159 -20.77 -13.29 5.89
CA LYS A 159 -21.81 -12.25 5.87
C LYS A 159 -21.47 -11.23 6.93
N ALA A 160 -21.14 -9.99 6.49
CA ALA A 160 -20.99 -8.87 7.40
C ALA A 160 -22.21 -8.80 8.31
N PRO A 161 -22.05 -8.59 9.65
CA PRO A 161 -23.18 -8.43 10.54
C PRO A 161 -24.04 -7.27 10.02
N LYS A 162 -25.33 -7.56 9.77
CA LYS A 162 -26.31 -6.54 9.42
C LYS A 162 -26.53 -5.67 10.64
N GLY A 163 -26.19 -4.40 10.54
CA GLY A 163 -26.66 -3.36 11.43
C GLY A 163 -25.70 -2.97 12.56
N TYR A 164 -25.04 -1.85 12.36
CA TYR A 164 -24.93 -0.74 13.32
C TYR A 164 -25.10 0.55 12.55
#